data_6785abc09fd61b95d0a0acc1fbd5c49e
#
_entry.id   6785abc09fd61b95d0a0acc1fbd5c49e
#
_cell.length_a   1.000
_cell.length_b   1.000
_cell.length_c   1.000
_cell.angle_alpha   90.00
_cell.angle_beta   90.00
_cell.angle_gamma   90.00
#
_symmetry.space_group_name_H-M   'P 1'
#
loop_
_entity.id
_entity.type
_entity.pdbx_description
1 polymer ?
#
loop_
_entity_poly.entity_id
_entity_poly.type
_entity_poly.pdbx_seq_one_letter_code
_entity_poly.pdbx_strand_id
1 'polypeptide(L)'
;MLYYTLYMAGEKTPKQLERHLKGVANHRRIQLLLLIAKRNGIVLEDMVTAVDTNEKTVGEHVRRLVQAGLVNKRYKGRFVEHTLSPYGKIFVRFLQSLQQA
;
A
#
# COMPACT_ATOMS: atom_id res chain seq x y z
N MET A 1 -16.64 26.29 -13.45
CA MET A 1 -15.97 26.28 -12.15
C MET A 1 -14.61 25.65 -12.28
N LEU A 2 -13.60 26.20 -11.63
CA LEU A 2 -12.22 25.72 -11.71
C LEU A 2 -12.09 24.24 -11.36
N TYR A 3 -12.87 23.79 -10.38
CA TYR A 3 -12.82 22.39 -9.96
C TYR A 3 -13.07 21.42 -11.12
N TYR A 4 -14.09 21.68 -11.92
CA TYR A 4 -14.45 20.80 -13.03
C TYR A 4 -13.52 20.93 -14.23
N THR A 5 -12.81 22.05 -14.36
CA THR A 5 -11.85 22.23 -15.46
C THR A 5 -10.51 21.55 -15.16
N LEU A 6 -10.22 21.25 -13.87
CA LEU A 6 -8.98 20.60 -13.46
C LEU A 6 -9.01 19.08 -13.57
N TYR A 7 -10.21 18.48 -13.65
CA TYR A 7 -10.35 17.04 -13.64
C TYR A 7 -11.22 16.57 -14.79
N MET A 8 -10.78 15.52 -15.46
CA MET A 8 -11.56 14.87 -16.51
C MET A 8 -12.50 13.84 -15.86
N ALA A 9 -13.58 13.51 -16.55
CA ALA A 9 -14.48 12.46 -16.11
C ALA A 9 -13.70 11.15 -15.94
N GLY A 10 -13.87 10.48 -14.81
CA GLY A 10 -13.17 9.25 -14.50
C GLY A 10 -11.85 9.43 -13.77
N GLU A 11 -11.31 10.64 -13.70
CA GLU A 11 -10.10 10.89 -12.91
C GLU A 11 -10.43 10.93 -11.42
N LYS A 12 -9.45 10.55 -10.62
CA LYS A 12 -9.58 10.62 -9.16
C LYS A 12 -9.58 12.07 -8.71
N THR A 13 -10.48 12.37 -7.79
CA THR A 13 -10.55 13.68 -7.14
C THR A 13 -9.44 13.79 -6.09
N PRO A 14 -9.11 15.02 -5.65
CA PRO A 14 -8.18 15.21 -4.53
C PRO A 14 -8.56 14.42 -3.29
N LYS A 15 -9.86 14.30 -3.00
CA LYS A 15 -10.34 13.54 -1.85
C LYS A 15 -10.01 12.06 -1.96
N GLN A 16 -10.15 11.49 -3.14
CA GLN A 16 -9.79 10.10 -3.41
C GLN A 16 -8.29 9.90 -3.33
N LEU A 17 -7.51 10.84 -3.87
CA LEU A 17 -6.04 10.81 -3.79
C LEU A 17 -5.57 10.90 -2.35
N GLU A 18 -6.19 11.76 -1.54
CA GLU A 18 -5.89 11.89 -0.11
C GLU A 18 -6.00 10.55 0.60
N ARG A 19 -7.02 9.76 0.29
CA ARG A 19 -7.22 8.44 0.90
C ARG A 19 -6.03 7.52 0.66
N HIS A 20 -5.52 7.47 -0.57
CA HIS A 20 -4.35 6.66 -0.89
C HIS A 20 -3.10 7.18 -0.15
N LEU A 21 -2.90 8.49 -0.18
CA LEU A 21 -1.72 9.12 0.45
C LEU A 21 -1.72 8.92 1.96
N LYS A 22 -2.85 9.12 2.61
CA LYS A 22 -2.96 8.88 4.05
C LYS A 22 -2.73 7.42 4.42
N GLY A 23 -3.17 6.52 3.55
CA GLY A 23 -2.97 5.09 3.77
C GLY A 23 -1.50 4.69 3.78
N VAL A 24 -0.65 5.39 3.05
CA VAL A 24 0.77 5.07 2.95
C VAL A 24 1.65 5.96 3.84
N ALA A 25 1.16 7.09 4.32
CA ALA A 25 1.96 8.08 5.03
C ALA A 25 2.28 7.66 6.48
N ASN A 26 3.10 6.64 6.61
CA ASN A 26 3.60 6.11 7.88
C ASN A 26 4.83 5.28 7.55
N HIS A 27 5.94 5.46 8.30
CA HIS A 27 7.20 4.79 7.95
C HIS A 27 7.09 3.26 7.94
N ARG A 28 6.31 2.67 8.84
CA ARG A 28 6.10 1.22 8.86
C ARG A 28 5.29 0.75 7.66
N ARG A 29 4.26 1.51 7.27
CA ARG A 29 3.47 1.18 6.09
C ARG A 29 4.27 1.33 4.80
N ILE A 30 5.13 2.34 4.71
CA ILE A 30 6.05 2.49 3.58
C ILE A 30 6.98 1.29 3.52
N GLN A 31 7.57 0.91 4.66
CA GLN A 31 8.44 -0.26 4.75
C GLN A 31 7.74 -1.54 4.30
N LEU A 32 6.51 -1.75 4.75
CA LEU A 32 5.72 -2.93 4.38
C LEU A 32 5.35 -2.94 2.90
N LEU A 33 4.98 -1.78 2.36
CA LEU A 33 4.64 -1.68 0.94
C LEU A 33 5.84 -2.03 0.04
N LEU A 34 7.01 -1.51 0.39
CA LEU A 34 8.26 -1.82 -0.33
C LEU A 34 8.63 -3.30 -0.18
N LEU A 35 8.39 -3.89 0.98
CA LEU A 35 8.63 -5.30 1.22
C LEU A 35 7.71 -6.19 0.37
N ILE A 36 6.43 -5.84 0.29
CA ILE A 36 5.47 -6.56 -0.55
C ILE A 36 5.86 -6.47 -2.02
N ALA A 37 6.37 -5.31 -2.45
CA ALA A 37 6.88 -5.14 -3.81
C ALA A 37 8.04 -6.11 -4.10
N LYS A 38 8.92 -6.30 -3.14
CA LYS A 38 10.10 -7.15 -3.26
C LYS A 38 9.77 -8.63 -3.18
N ARG A 39 8.80 -8.99 -2.35
CA ARG A 39 8.42 -10.38 -2.06
C ARG A 39 6.93 -10.54 -2.32
N ASN A 40 6.55 -10.48 -3.58
CA ASN A 40 5.15 -10.57 -4.00
C ASN A 40 4.53 -11.88 -3.52
N GLY A 41 3.39 -11.78 -2.85
CA GLY A 41 2.73 -12.93 -2.24
C GLY A 41 3.12 -13.20 -0.80
N ILE A 42 3.92 -12.33 -0.17
CA ILE A 42 4.39 -12.50 1.21
C ILE A 42 3.22 -12.68 2.18
N VAL A 43 3.37 -13.58 3.14
CA VAL A 43 2.37 -13.81 4.20
C VAL A 43 2.69 -12.96 5.43
N LEU A 44 1.69 -12.80 6.31
CA LEU A 44 1.81 -11.92 7.47
C LEU A 44 2.98 -12.29 8.38
N GLU A 45 3.17 -13.58 8.65
CA GLU A 45 4.22 -14.07 9.53
C GLU A 45 5.61 -13.64 9.05
N ASP A 46 5.83 -13.68 7.75
CA ASP A 46 7.11 -13.29 7.15
C ASP A 46 7.31 -11.77 7.20
N MET A 47 6.22 -11.02 7.10
CA MET A 47 6.29 -9.56 7.29
C MET A 47 6.67 -9.19 8.72
N VAL A 48 6.10 -9.88 9.70
CA VAL A 48 6.42 -9.68 11.12
C VAL A 48 7.91 -9.90 11.38
N THR A 49 8.43 -11.00 10.84
CA THR A 49 9.86 -11.32 10.97
C THR A 49 10.73 -10.25 10.32
N ALA A 50 10.36 -9.80 9.13
CA ALA A 50 11.18 -8.88 8.34
C ALA A 50 11.25 -7.47 8.94
N VAL A 51 10.17 -6.98 9.55
CA VAL A 51 10.12 -5.61 10.08
C VAL A 51 10.36 -5.53 11.60
N ASP A 52 10.60 -6.66 12.22
CA ASP A 52 10.95 -6.75 13.64
C ASP A 52 9.99 -6.00 14.57
N THR A 53 8.71 -6.32 14.42
CA THR A 53 7.67 -5.79 15.31
C THR A 53 6.61 -6.87 15.54
N ASN A 54 5.58 -6.58 16.34
CA ASN A 54 4.60 -7.61 16.69
C ASN A 54 3.53 -7.78 15.59
N GLU A 55 2.91 -8.95 15.60
CA GLU A 55 1.91 -9.34 14.61
C GLU A 55 0.70 -8.40 14.59
N LYS A 56 0.23 -7.96 15.75
CA LYS A 56 -0.91 -7.07 15.86
C LYS A 56 -0.64 -5.74 15.14
N THR A 57 0.53 -5.17 15.36
CA THR A 57 0.94 -3.90 14.74
C THR A 57 1.08 -4.06 13.24
N VAL A 58 1.75 -5.12 12.77
CA VAL A 58 1.91 -5.38 11.34
C VAL A 58 0.54 -5.60 10.69
N GLY A 59 -0.31 -6.41 11.32
CA GLY A 59 -1.65 -6.68 10.82
C GLY A 59 -2.47 -5.41 10.66
N GLU A 60 -2.38 -4.49 11.62
CA GLU A 60 -3.08 -3.21 11.56
C GLU A 60 -2.57 -2.35 10.41
N HIS A 61 -1.26 -2.26 10.21
CA HIS A 61 -0.68 -1.50 9.10
C HIS A 61 -1.05 -2.10 7.75
N VAL A 62 -1.03 -3.43 7.63
CA VAL A 62 -1.43 -4.12 6.40
C VAL A 62 -2.91 -3.86 6.12
N ARG A 63 -3.75 -3.89 7.15
CA ARG A 63 -5.18 -3.59 7.00
C ARG A 63 -5.38 -2.19 6.43
N ARG A 64 -4.61 -1.21 6.92
CA ARG A 64 -4.67 0.17 6.42
C ARG A 64 -4.23 0.27 4.96
N LEU A 65 -3.20 -0.47 4.56
CA LEU A 65 -2.76 -0.52 3.16
C LEU A 65 -3.84 -1.12 2.25
N VAL A 66 -4.52 -2.16 2.72
CA VAL A 66 -5.63 -2.77 1.98
C VAL A 66 -6.79 -1.79 1.84
N GLN A 67 -7.18 -1.13 2.93
CA GLN A 67 -8.26 -0.15 2.92
C GLN A 67 -7.95 1.05 2.00
N ALA A 68 -6.68 1.42 1.90
CA ALA A 68 -6.24 2.50 1.03
C ALA A 68 -6.16 2.07 -0.45
N GLY A 69 -6.43 0.80 -0.75
CA GLY A 69 -6.42 0.29 -2.11
C GLY A 69 -5.04 0.04 -2.69
N LEU A 70 -4.02 -0.11 -1.85
CA LEU A 70 -2.63 -0.29 -2.30
C LEU A 70 -2.17 -1.75 -2.28
N VAL A 71 -2.80 -2.57 -1.47
CA VAL A 71 -2.46 -3.98 -1.27
C VAL A 71 -3.70 -4.83 -1.43
N ASN A 72 -3.56 -5.95 -2.13
CA ASN A 72 -4.60 -6.97 -2.28
C ASN A 72 -4.25 -8.18 -1.44
N LYS A 73 -5.26 -8.82 -0.86
CA LYS A 73 -5.13 -10.09 -0.18
C LYS A 73 -5.62 -11.20 -1.09
N ARG A 74 -4.90 -12.32 -1.09
CA ARG A 74 -5.32 -13.53 -1.80
C ARG A 74 -5.24 -14.70 -0.84
N TYR A 75 -6.38 -15.37 -0.65
CA TYR A 75 -6.47 -16.49 0.27
C TYR A 75 -6.07 -17.78 -0.43
N LYS A 76 -5.08 -18.48 0.14
CA LYS A 76 -4.62 -19.79 -0.35
C LYS A 76 -4.59 -20.77 0.82
N GLY A 77 -5.65 -21.59 0.92
CA GLY A 77 -5.81 -22.47 2.06
C GLY A 77 -5.87 -21.66 3.35
N ARG A 78 -4.97 -21.95 4.29
CA ARG A 78 -4.88 -21.22 5.57
C ARG A 78 -3.99 -19.98 5.50
N PHE A 79 -3.33 -19.76 4.36
CA PHE A 79 -2.43 -18.63 4.20
C PHE A 79 -3.13 -17.48 3.48
N VAL A 80 -2.70 -16.26 3.81
CA VAL A 80 -3.13 -15.06 3.12
C VAL A 80 -1.91 -14.41 2.50
N GLU A 81 -1.86 -14.40 1.17
CA GLU A 81 -0.80 -13.76 0.42
C GLU A 81 -1.14 -12.29 0.20
N HIS A 82 -0.11 -11.45 0.21
CA HIS A 82 -0.25 -10.01 0.01
C HIS A 82 0.49 -9.60 -1.26
N THR A 83 -0.22 -8.88 -2.14
CA THR A 83 0.33 -8.42 -3.41
C THR A 83 0.00 -6.94 -3.58
N LEU A 84 0.75 -6.25 -4.45
CA LEU A 84 0.44 -4.87 -4.78
C LEU A 84 -0.77 -4.80 -5.69
N SER A 85 -1.66 -3.85 -5.42
CA SER A 85 -2.67 -3.45 -6.39
C SER A 85 -2.00 -2.61 -7.50
N PRO A 86 -2.70 -2.30 -8.61
CA PRO A 86 -2.18 -1.34 -9.60
C PRO A 86 -1.78 -0.01 -8.98
N TYR A 87 -2.55 0.52 -8.04
CA TYR A 87 -2.22 1.75 -7.32
C TYR A 87 -1.00 1.54 -6.42
N GLY A 88 -0.90 0.40 -5.76
CA GLY A 88 0.27 0.06 -4.96
C GLY A 88 1.55 0.07 -5.78
N LYS A 89 1.50 -0.43 -7.01
CA LYS A 89 2.65 -0.41 -7.92
C LYS A 89 3.06 1.02 -8.28
N ILE A 90 2.10 1.90 -8.50
CA ILE A 90 2.36 3.32 -8.78
C ILE A 90 3.04 3.97 -7.58
N PHE A 91 2.53 3.74 -6.38
CA PHE A 91 3.11 4.28 -5.16
C PHE A 91 4.52 3.78 -4.90
N VAL A 92 4.77 2.49 -5.13
CA VAL A 92 6.12 1.92 -4.98
C VAL A 92 7.09 2.60 -5.93
N ARG A 93 6.73 2.78 -7.20
CA ARG A 93 7.59 3.49 -8.16
C ARG A 93 7.88 4.92 -7.72
N PHE A 94 6.87 5.62 -7.20
CA PHE A 94 7.03 6.96 -6.68
C PHE A 94 7.99 6.99 -5.48
N LEU A 95 7.80 6.08 -4.53
CA LEU A 95 8.67 5.98 -3.36
C LEU A 95 10.11 5.68 -3.75
N GLN A 96 10.31 4.77 -4.71
CA GLN A 96 11.64 4.44 -5.21
C GLN A 96 12.29 5.63 -5.91
N SER A 97 11.51 6.43 -6.63
CA SER A 97 12.00 7.67 -7.24
C SER A 97 12.49 8.64 -6.16
N LEU A 98 11.76 8.77 -5.07
CA LEU A 98 12.18 9.62 -3.94
C LEU A 98 13.44 9.09 -3.26
N GLN A 99 13.56 7.77 -3.12
CA GLN A 99 14.75 7.15 -2.52
C GLN A 99 16.02 7.42 -3.32
N GLN A 100 15.88 7.60 -4.63
CA GLN A 100 17.02 7.80 -5.53
C GLN A 100 17.27 9.27 -5.85
N ALA A 101 16.43 10.14 -5.39
CA ALA A 101 16.54 11.58 -5.64
C ALA A 101 17.72 12.20 -4.88
#